data_b9d4dd307a338b79f606fab4e2d593e3
#
_entry.id   b9d4dd307a338b79f606fab4e2d593e3
#
_cell.length_a   1.000
_cell.length_b   1.000
_cell.length_c   1.000
_cell.angle_alpha   90.00
_cell.angle_beta   90.00
_cell.angle_gamma   90.00
#
_symmetry.space_group_name_H-M   'P 1'
#
loop_
_entity.id
_entity.type
_entity.pdbx_description
1 polymer ?
#
loop_
_entity_poly.entity_id
_entity_poly.type
_entity_poly.pdbx_seq_one_letter_code
_entity_poly.pdbx_strand_id
1 'polypeptide(L)'
;MLSVLIRRTALADWQGEKIYLALDTSCLWDRFVIVRLALVYRGRALPLSWLVLEHQSDSVAFEVYKPILKAAVAILPKGCQVVLLADRGFADLNLMKLARDLGWGFRIRLKKSMRVYRANKPSTKIGRLIPAKGQALFLHKVWITDKYFGPVYLALAHVKTAQGYQEWAIVSDDPTDLHTFDEYGFRFDVEENFLDDKSNGFQLESSQIRNARSLSRLGLVLATATLYLTSVGTAVVEFDLRRIVDTHWHRGLSYLKIGWRWIQHALSHFDWLLPFFWLAPGDDPFPVFASKRQASTPIALFFQLRMDIY
;
A
#
# COMPACT_ATOMS: atom_id res chain seq x y z
N MET A 1 -20.09 10.51 -7.10
CA MET A 1 -20.87 9.35 -7.56
C MET A 1 -20.19 8.60 -8.72
N LEU A 2 -19.90 9.22 -9.86
CA LEU A 2 -19.24 8.57 -11.02
C LEU A 2 -17.90 7.90 -10.68
N SER A 3 -17.02 8.55 -9.93
CA SER A 3 -15.71 7.99 -9.56
C SER A 3 -15.78 6.74 -8.68
N VAL A 4 -16.80 6.63 -7.84
CA VAL A 4 -17.06 5.41 -7.04
C VAL A 4 -17.51 4.27 -7.96
N LEU A 5 -18.39 4.56 -8.92
CA LEU A 5 -18.87 3.57 -9.89
C LEU A 5 -17.73 3.00 -10.72
N ILE A 6 -16.88 3.87 -11.30
CA ILE A 6 -15.71 3.47 -12.10
C ILE A 6 -14.79 2.51 -11.32
N ARG A 7 -14.48 2.83 -10.06
CA ARG A 7 -13.60 1.98 -9.23
C ARG A 7 -14.26 0.66 -8.86
N ARG A 8 -15.55 0.67 -8.55
CA ARG A 8 -16.32 -0.57 -8.31
C ARG A 8 -16.36 -1.46 -9.55
N THR A 9 -16.55 -0.88 -10.74
CA THR A 9 -16.51 -1.64 -11.99
C THR A 9 -15.16 -2.29 -12.22
N ALA A 10 -14.06 -1.56 -11.94
CA ALA A 10 -12.71 -2.11 -12.09
C ALA A 10 -12.44 -3.32 -11.18
N LEU A 11 -13.14 -3.44 -10.06
CA LEU A 11 -13.00 -4.52 -9.07
C LEU A 11 -14.19 -5.50 -9.10
N ALA A 12 -14.99 -5.50 -10.17
CA ALA A 12 -16.23 -6.28 -10.22
C ALA A 12 -16.01 -7.80 -10.09
N ASP A 13 -14.88 -8.29 -10.58
CA ASP A 13 -14.53 -9.72 -10.59
C ASP A 13 -13.85 -10.19 -9.29
N TRP A 14 -13.63 -9.27 -8.34
CA TRP A 14 -12.96 -9.59 -7.07
C TRP A 14 -13.96 -10.19 -6.07
N GLN A 15 -13.72 -11.43 -5.67
CA GLN A 15 -14.61 -12.18 -4.77
C GLN A 15 -13.76 -13.02 -3.79
N GLY A 16 -13.69 -12.58 -2.54
CA GLY A 16 -12.99 -13.32 -1.50
C GLY A 16 -11.48 -13.09 -1.43
N GLU A 17 -10.93 -12.29 -2.34
CA GLU A 17 -9.50 -11.95 -2.35
C GLU A 17 -9.10 -11.13 -1.14
N LYS A 18 -7.80 -11.21 -0.81
CA LYS A 18 -7.16 -10.34 0.17
C LYS A 18 -6.77 -9.02 -0.50
N ILE A 19 -7.31 -7.92 0.00
CA ILE A 19 -7.09 -6.57 -0.52
C ILE A 19 -6.19 -5.82 0.46
N TYR A 20 -5.10 -5.26 -0.03
CA TYR A 20 -4.24 -4.38 0.74
C TYR A 20 -4.53 -2.93 0.40
N LEU A 21 -4.77 -2.12 1.43
CA LEU A 21 -4.95 -0.67 1.33
C LEU A 21 -3.77 0.04 1.99
N ALA A 22 -3.04 0.84 1.25
CA ALA A 22 -1.96 1.66 1.78
C ALA A 22 -2.47 3.07 2.12
N LEU A 23 -2.27 3.49 3.37
CA LEU A 23 -2.54 4.85 3.84
C LEU A 23 -1.22 5.58 4.04
N ASP A 24 -1.05 6.70 3.34
CA ASP A 24 0.17 7.49 3.44
C ASP A 24 -0.07 8.98 3.17
N THR A 25 0.92 9.80 3.49
CA THR A 25 0.93 11.26 3.23
C THR A 25 2.08 11.63 2.32
N SER A 26 1.88 12.67 1.52
CA SER A 26 2.93 13.27 0.72
C SER A 26 2.81 14.78 0.70
N CYS A 27 3.90 15.48 0.99
CA CYS A 27 3.98 16.93 0.90
C CYS A 27 4.18 17.37 -0.56
N LEU A 28 3.58 18.49 -0.94
CA LEU A 28 3.71 19.11 -2.23
C LEU A 28 3.99 20.60 -2.05
N TRP A 29 5.13 21.09 -2.56
CA TRP A 29 5.62 22.49 -2.48
C TRP A 29 5.72 23.05 -1.06
N ASP A 30 5.94 22.22 -0.06
CA ASP A 30 5.96 22.60 1.37
C ASP A 30 4.73 23.40 1.82
N ARG A 31 3.62 23.27 1.09
CA ARG A 31 2.37 23.98 1.30
C ARG A 31 1.18 23.07 1.43
N PHE A 32 1.14 21.97 0.69
CA PHE A 32 0.03 21.03 0.70
C PHE A 32 0.48 19.68 1.21
N VAL A 33 -0.40 19.05 1.99
CA VAL A 33 -0.29 17.63 2.34
C VAL A 33 -1.43 16.87 1.67
N ILE A 34 -1.07 15.83 0.94
CA ILE A 34 -2.01 14.90 0.34
C ILE A 34 -2.05 13.67 1.23
N VAL A 35 -3.17 13.42 1.91
CA VAL A 35 -3.43 12.15 2.58
C VAL A 35 -4.14 11.24 1.59
N ARG A 36 -3.61 10.06 1.35
CA ARG A 36 -4.13 9.13 0.34
C ARG A 36 -4.35 7.74 0.91
N LEU A 37 -5.51 7.17 0.60
CA LEU A 37 -5.78 5.75 0.73
C LEU A 37 -5.81 5.14 -0.66
N ALA A 38 -4.97 4.16 -0.91
CA ALA A 38 -4.80 3.54 -2.22
C ALA A 38 -4.88 2.01 -2.13
N LEU A 39 -5.43 1.38 -3.16
CA LEU A 39 -5.39 -0.07 -3.37
C LEU A 39 -3.99 -0.46 -3.84
N VAL A 40 -3.35 -1.38 -3.16
CA VAL A 40 -2.11 -2.01 -3.65
C VAL A 40 -2.48 -3.00 -4.75
N TYR A 41 -1.86 -2.85 -5.90
CA TYR A 41 -2.12 -3.70 -7.07
C TYR A 41 -0.85 -3.93 -7.88
N ARG A 42 -0.34 -5.17 -7.83
CA ARG A 42 0.74 -5.69 -8.69
C ARG A 42 1.96 -4.74 -8.79
N GLY A 43 2.46 -4.29 -7.63
CA GLY A 43 3.63 -3.43 -7.52
C GLY A 43 3.36 -1.94 -7.77
N ARG A 44 2.11 -1.52 -7.68
CA ARG A 44 1.67 -0.10 -7.68
C ARG A 44 0.50 0.10 -6.73
N ALA A 45 0.25 1.35 -6.38
CA ALA A 45 -0.93 1.73 -5.63
C ALA A 45 -1.87 2.57 -6.50
N LEU A 46 -3.17 2.27 -6.41
CA LEU A 46 -4.24 2.93 -7.15
C LEU A 46 -5.06 3.78 -6.18
N PRO A 47 -5.10 5.12 -6.34
CA PRO A 47 -5.81 5.98 -5.42
C PRO A 47 -7.31 5.68 -5.35
N LEU A 48 -7.80 5.30 -4.16
CA LEU A 48 -9.23 5.10 -3.91
C LEU A 48 -9.88 6.36 -3.34
N SER A 49 -9.20 7.01 -2.39
CA SER A 49 -9.70 8.18 -1.68
C SER A 49 -8.55 9.05 -1.23
N TRP A 50 -8.72 10.36 -1.21
CA TRP A 50 -7.69 11.29 -0.77
C TRP A 50 -8.28 12.58 -0.19
N LEU A 51 -7.43 13.28 0.54
CA LEU A 51 -7.69 14.60 1.08
C LEU A 51 -6.48 15.49 0.79
N VAL A 52 -6.70 16.71 0.36
CA VAL A 52 -5.65 17.71 0.19
C VAL A 52 -5.86 18.81 1.24
N LEU A 53 -4.81 19.03 2.02
CA LEU A 53 -4.79 20.02 3.10
C LEU A 53 -3.79 21.12 2.77
N GLU A 54 -4.12 22.37 3.09
CA GLU A 54 -3.16 23.47 3.14
C GLU A 54 -2.45 23.43 4.50
N HIS A 55 -1.39 22.64 4.59
CA HIS A 55 -0.67 22.35 5.80
C HIS A 55 0.78 22.03 5.49
N GLN A 56 1.74 22.40 6.36
CA GLN A 56 3.17 22.22 6.12
C GLN A 56 3.75 20.95 6.74
N SER A 57 2.99 20.25 7.57
CA SER A 57 3.44 19.02 8.24
C SER A 57 2.73 17.80 7.67
N ASP A 58 3.48 16.71 7.46
CA ASP A 58 2.99 15.39 7.07
C ASP A 58 2.19 14.69 8.19
N SER A 59 2.25 15.22 9.41
CA SER A 59 1.49 14.69 10.55
C SER A 59 0.06 15.22 10.52
N VAL A 60 -0.91 14.33 10.31
CA VAL A 60 -2.34 14.66 10.19
C VAL A 60 -3.12 13.93 11.28
N ALA A 61 -4.01 14.64 11.98
CA ALA A 61 -4.85 14.07 13.03
C ALA A 61 -5.86 13.07 12.47
N PHE A 62 -6.17 12.00 13.22
CA PHE A 62 -7.08 10.93 12.83
C PHE A 62 -8.44 11.42 12.32
N GLU A 63 -9.09 12.32 13.06
CA GLU A 63 -10.43 12.82 12.69
C GLU A 63 -10.46 13.53 11.32
N VAL A 64 -9.33 14.08 10.87
CA VAL A 64 -9.21 14.75 9.57
C VAL A 64 -9.22 13.75 8.41
N TYR A 65 -8.52 12.63 8.54
CA TYR A 65 -8.44 11.63 7.45
C TYR A 65 -9.43 10.45 7.60
N LYS A 66 -10.08 10.30 8.72
CA LYS A 66 -11.15 9.30 8.95
C LYS A 66 -12.22 9.24 7.83
N PRO A 67 -12.69 10.39 7.25
CA PRO A 67 -13.67 10.33 6.17
C PRO A 67 -13.20 9.58 4.93
N ILE A 68 -11.90 9.62 4.57
CA ILE A 68 -11.40 8.92 3.38
C ILE A 68 -11.43 7.39 3.55
N LEU A 69 -11.20 6.89 4.77
CA LEU A 69 -11.32 5.48 5.10
C LEU A 69 -12.78 5.01 4.97
N LYS A 70 -13.73 5.77 5.51
CA LYS A 70 -15.15 5.47 5.40
C LYS A 70 -15.65 5.50 3.95
N ALA A 71 -15.17 6.47 3.16
CA ALA A 71 -15.52 6.56 1.74
C ALA A 71 -15.06 5.36 0.92
N ALA A 72 -13.93 4.75 1.28
CA ALA A 72 -13.40 3.57 0.59
C ALA A 72 -14.32 2.34 0.72
N VAL A 73 -15.06 2.20 1.81
CA VAL A 73 -16.00 1.08 2.02
C VAL A 73 -16.99 0.95 0.87
N ALA A 74 -17.46 2.09 0.32
CA ALA A 74 -18.41 2.09 -0.80
C ALA A 74 -17.79 1.64 -2.14
N ILE A 75 -16.46 1.57 -2.22
CA ILE A 75 -15.72 1.19 -3.44
C ILE A 75 -15.35 -0.29 -3.41
N LEU A 76 -15.02 -0.81 -2.24
CA LEU A 76 -14.49 -2.16 -2.07
C LEU A 76 -15.56 -3.23 -2.35
N PRO A 77 -15.19 -4.35 -3.00
CA PRO A 77 -16.07 -5.48 -3.21
C PRO A 77 -16.50 -6.11 -1.88
N LYS A 78 -17.70 -6.64 -1.83
CA LYS A 78 -18.20 -7.39 -0.68
C LYS A 78 -17.51 -8.75 -0.59
N GLY A 79 -17.22 -9.20 0.64
CA GLY A 79 -16.64 -10.51 0.88
C GLY A 79 -15.12 -10.58 0.78
N CYS A 80 -14.45 -9.53 0.31
CA CYS A 80 -12.99 -9.46 0.31
C CYS A 80 -12.43 -9.21 1.70
N GLN A 81 -11.26 -9.80 1.99
CA GLN A 81 -10.51 -9.56 3.21
C GLN A 81 -9.65 -8.31 3.04
N VAL A 82 -9.94 -7.26 3.78
CA VAL A 82 -9.21 -5.99 3.67
C VAL A 82 -8.14 -5.89 4.76
N VAL A 83 -6.92 -5.53 4.38
CA VAL A 83 -5.80 -5.26 5.29
C VAL A 83 -5.29 -3.84 5.07
N LEU A 84 -5.38 -3.00 6.10
CA LEU A 84 -4.87 -1.64 6.09
C LEU A 84 -3.38 -1.62 6.42
N LEU A 85 -2.59 -1.02 5.53
CA LEU A 85 -1.16 -0.80 5.69
C LEU A 85 -0.91 0.68 5.99
N ALA A 86 -0.16 0.99 7.05
CA ALA A 86 0.18 2.37 7.36
C ALA A 86 1.54 2.46 8.08
N ASP A 87 2.18 3.60 7.91
CA ASP A 87 3.48 3.86 8.53
C ASP A 87 3.34 4.25 10.02
N ARG A 88 4.48 4.50 10.68
CA ARG A 88 4.53 4.89 12.10
C ARG A 88 3.90 6.24 12.39
N GLY A 89 3.70 7.11 11.40
CA GLY A 89 2.99 8.37 11.52
C GLY A 89 1.51 8.15 11.82
N PHE A 90 0.96 7.06 11.31
CA PHE A 90 -0.42 6.62 11.51
C PHE A 90 -0.60 5.62 12.65
N ALA A 91 0.40 5.43 13.53
CA ALA A 91 0.28 4.54 14.69
C ALA A 91 -0.65 5.14 15.76
N ASP A 92 -1.93 5.24 15.43
CA ASP A 92 -3.02 5.79 16.26
C ASP A 92 -4.02 4.68 16.63
N LEU A 93 -4.39 4.62 17.91
CA LEU A 93 -5.36 3.64 18.40
C LEU A 93 -6.76 3.82 17.80
N ASN A 94 -7.15 5.06 17.46
CA ASN A 94 -8.45 5.31 16.84
C ASN A 94 -8.48 4.78 15.41
N LEU A 95 -7.36 4.83 14.69
CA LEU A 95 -7.23 4.19 13.37
C LEU A 95 -7.38 2.67 13.48
N MET A 96 -6.69 2.04 14.43
CA MET A 96 -6.77 0.59 14.65
C MET A 96 -8.19 0.15 15.05
N LYS A 97 -8.85 0.92 15.93
CA LYS A 97 -10.25 0.69 16.30
C LYS A 97 -11.18 0.81 15.08
N LEU A 98 -11.04 1.90 14.30
CA LEU A 98 -11.85 2.07 13.11
C LEU A 98 -11.64 0.94 12.10
N ALA A 99 -10.41 0.45 11.91
CA ALA A 99 -10.15 -0.70 11.04
C ALA A 99 -10.95 -1.93 11.52
N ARG A 100 -10.91 -2.25 12.82
CA ARG A 100 -11.74 -3.33 13.41
C ARG A 100 -13.23 -3.11 13.21
N ASP A 101 -13.72 -1.90 13.46
CA ASP A 101 -15.14 -1.53 13.29
C ASP A 101 -15.61 -1.69 11.84
N LEU A 102 -14.70 -1.53 10.87
CA LEU A 102 -14.95 -1.76 9.44
C LEU A 102 -14.76 -3.22 9.01
N GLY A 103 -14.36 -4.10 9.92
CA GLY A 103 -14.02 -5.49 9.60
C GLY A 103 -12.72 -5.64 8.83
N TRP A 104 -11.81 -4.66 8.92
CA TRP A 104 -10.51 -4.68 8.28
C TRP A 104 -9.42 -5.14 9.25
N GLY A 105 -8.55 -6.03 8.79
CA GLY A 105 -7.26 -6.26 9.44
C GLY A 105 -6.32 -5.08 9.22
N PHE A 106 -5.19 -5.06 9.92
CA PHE A 106 -4.18 -4.02 9.71
C PHE A 106 -2.75 -4.53 9.90
N ARG A 107 -1.80 -3.85 9.24
CA ARG A 107 -0.36 -3.94 9.46
C ARG A 107 0.17 -2.51 9.58
N ILE A 108 0.43 -2.06 10.80
CA ILE A 108 0.83 -0.67 11.07
C ILE A 108 2.18 -0.68 11.77
N ARG A 109 3.13 0.11 11.27
CA ARG A 109 4.44 0.25 11.90
C ARG A 109 4.32 1.10 13.17
N LEU A 110 4.85 0.60 14.28
CA LEU A 110 4.79 1.26 15.58
C LEU A 110 6.04 2.12 15.85
N LYS A 111 5.89 3.12 16.72
CA LYS A 111 6.99 3.89 17.26
C LYS A 111 7.74 3.07 18.32
N LYS A 112 9.08 3.10 18.32
CA LYS A 112 9.92 2.38 19.30
C LYS A 112 9.66 2.79 20.76
N SER A 113 9.15 3.98 20.99
CA SER A 113 8.80 4.51 22.32
C SER A 113 7.54 3.89 22.92
N MET A 114 6.67 3.29 22.08
CA MET A 114 5.44 2.65 22.56
C MET A 114 5.74 1.47 23.48
N ARG A 115 4.85 1.25 24.47
CA ARG A 115 4.94 0.14 25.42
C ARG A 115 4.15 -1.06 24.96
N VAL A 116 4.70 -2.23 25.24
CA VAL A 116 4.05 -3.54 25.07
C VAL A 116 3.85 -4.17 26.45
N TYR A 117 2.67 -4.70 26.66
CA TYR A 117 2.26 -5.42 27.86
C TYR A 117 2.02 -6.88 27.49
N ARG A 118 2.71 -7.77 28.19
CA ARG A 118 2.68 -9.21 28.00
C ARG A 118 2.23 -9.89 29.29
N ALA A 119 1.52 -10.99 29.20
CA ALA A 119 1.16 -11.75 30.37
C ALA A 119 2.42 -12.14 31.18
N ASN A 120 2.37 -11.96 32.50
CA ASN A 120 3.42 -12.34 33.43
C ASN A 120 4.81 -11.75 33.19
N LYS A 121 4.89 -10.64 32.41
CA LYS A 121 6.15 -9.93 32.17
C LYS A 121 5.98 -8.42 32.40
N PRO A 122 7.01 -7.71 32.86
CA PRO A 122 6.94 -6.26 33.00
C PRO A 122 6.75 -5.61 31.64
N SER A 123 6.07 -4.45 31.62
CA SER A 123 5.90 -3.67 30.41
C SER A 123 7.24 -3.22 29.87
N THR A 124 7.39 -3.24 28.56
CA THR A 124 8.67 -2.94 27.89
C THR A 124 8.44 -2.05 26.70
N LYS A 125 9.35 -1.10 26.43
CA LYS A 125 9.33 -0.31 25.19
C LYS A 125 9.65 -1.22 24.00
N ILE A 126 8.93 -1.05 22.88
CA ILE A 126 9.13 -1.82 21.63
C ILE A 126 10.59 -1.81 21.18
N GLY A 127 11.26 -0.67 21.25
CA GLY A 127 12.66 -0.56 20.84
C GLY A 127 13.65 -1.46 21.61
N ARG A 128 13.29 -1.93 22.81
CA ARG A 128 14.09 -2.90 23.58
C ARG A 128 13.83 -4.35 23.20
N LEU A 129 12.81 -4.58 22.40
CA LEU A 129 12.40 -5.93 21.97
C LEU A 129 12.87 -6.25 20.55
N ILE A 130 13.37 -5.26 19.80
CA ILE A 130 13.85 -5.49 18.44
C ILE A 130 15.05 -6.42 18.48
N PRO A 131 14.97 -7.59 17.82
CA PRO A 131 16.04 -8.58 17.85
C PRO A 131 17.27 -8.14 17.06
N ALA A 132 18.36 -8.87 17.16
CA ALA A 132 19.58 -8.62 16.37
C ALA A 132 19.29 -8.78 14.86
N LYS A 133 20.16 -8.23 14.00
CA LYS A 133 20.07 -8.42 12.54
C LYS A 133 20.09 -9.90 12.19
N GLY A 134 19.25 -10.30 11.24
CA GLY A 134 19.08 -11.69 10.84
C GLY A 134 18.14 -12.51 11.74
N GLN A 135 17.51 -11.86 12.72
CA GLN A 135 16.52 -12.50 13.60
C GLN A 135 15.18 -11.75 13.49
N ALA A 136 14.07 -12.48 13.69
CA ALA A 136 12.74 -11.93 13.81
C ALA A 136 12.11 -12.40 15.14
N LEU A 137 11.32 -11.52 15.79
CA LEU A 137 10.58 -11.82 17.01
C LEU A 137 9.09 -11.61 16.74
N PHE A 138 8.29 -12.64 17.03
CA PHE A 138 6.85 -12.61 16.93
C PHE A 138 6.23 -12.68 18.31
N LEU A 139 5.35 -11.73 18.65
CA LEU A 139 4.63 -11.71 19.93
C LEU A 139 3.14 -11.87 19.67
N HIS A 140 2.55 -12.82 20.35
CA HIS A 140 1.16 -13.19 20.19
C HIS A 140 0.31 -12.71 21.37
N LYS A 141 -0.89 -12.18 21.09
CA LYS A 141 -1.88 -11.74 22.08
C LYS A 141 -1.29 -10.81 23.14
N VAL A 142 -0.66 -9.73 22.69
CA VAL A 142 -0.12 -8.68 23.55
C VAL A 142 -1.03 -7.44 23.53
N TRP A 143 -0.83 -6.55 24.49
CA TRP A 143 -1.48 -5.24 24.56
C TRP A 143 -0.43 -4.16 24.33
N ILE A 144 -0.84 -3.08 23.67
CA ILE A 144 0.03 -1.95 23.38
C ILE A 144 -0.52 -0.67 24.00
N THR A 145 0.38 0.27 24.26
CA THR A 145 0.14 1.57 24.91
C THR A 145 -0.41 1.46 26.32
N ASP A 146 -0.35 2.56 27.07
CA ASP A 146 -0.90 2.63 28.44
C ASP A 146 -2.44 2.51 28.48
N LYS A 147 -3.11 2.54 27.31
CA LYS A 147 -4.54 2.27 27.17
C LYS A 147 -4.88 0.80 26.99
N TYR A 148 -3.89 -0.09 27.06
CA TYR A 148 -4.06 -1.54 26.93
C TYR A 148 -4.86 -1.97 25.70
N PHE A 149 -4.56 -1.36 24.54
CA PHE A 149 -5.20 -1.77 23.29
C PHE A 149 -4.71 -3.16 22.86
N GLY A 150 -5.64 -4.06 22.69
CA GLY A 150 -5.35 -5.46 22.33
C GLY A 150 -6.56 -6.38 22.53
N PRO A 151 -6.39 -7.72 22.43
CA PRO A 151 -5.13 -8.36 22.04
C PRO A 151 -4.74 -8.04 20.60
N VAL A 152 -3.43 -7.90 20.36
CA VAL A 152 -2.81 -7.71 19.04
C VAL A 152 -1.59 -8.61 18.92
N TYR A 153 -1.04 -8.67 17.70
CA TYR A 153 0.17 -9.44 17.39
C TYR A 153 1.26 -8.47 16.92
N LEU A 154 2.52 -8.79 17.20
CA LEU A 154 3.64 -7.97 16.78
C LEU A 154 4.67 -8.81 16.02
N ALA A 155 5.20 -8.25 14.92
CA ALA A 155 6.38 -8.73 14.22
C ALA A 155 7.50 -7.69 14.31
N LEU A 156 8.66 -8.07 14.83
CA LEU A 156 9.81 -7.20 15.01
C LEU A 156 11.04 -7.78 14.33
N ALA A 157 11.72 -6.98 13.50
CA ALA A 157 12.96 -7.38 12.85
C ALA A 157 13.77 -6.17 12.36
N HIS A 158 15.02 -6.44 11.97
CA HIS A 158 15.78 -5.57 11.08
C HIS A 158 15.55 -6.01 9.63
N VAL A 159 14.77 -5.24 8.88
CA VAL A 159 14.43 -5.55 7.48
C VAL A 159 15.37 -4.80 6.55
N LYS A 160 15.93 -5.49 5.55
CA LYS A 160 16.76 -4.88 4.52
C LYS A 160 15.87 -4.19 3.49
N THR A 161 16.03 -2.87 3.36
CA THR A 161 15.36 -2.05 2.35
C THR A 161 16.38 -1.52 1.34
N ALA A 162 15.93 -0.82 0.31
CA ALA A 162 16.81 -0.13 -0.64
C ALA A 162 17.73 0.89 0.05
N GLN A 163 17.30 1.46 1.18
CA GLN A 163 18.03 2.46 1.98
C GLN A 163 18.90 1.81 3.09
N GLY A 164 19.03 0.48 3.11
CA GLY A 164 19.76 -0.26 4.14
C GLY A 164 18.84 -0.96 5.15
N TYR A 165 19.42 -1.38 6.29
CA TYR A 165 18.64 -2.07 7.32
C TYR A 165 17.81 -1.08 8.14
N GLN A 166 16.52 -1.36 8.23
CA GLN A 166 15.56 -0.61 9.06
C GLN A 166 14.96 -1.50 10.13
N GLU A 167 14.77 -0.96 11.32
CA GLU A 167 14.04 -1.63 12.40
C GLU A 167 12.55 -1.49 12.17
N TRP A 168 11.89 -2.62 11.95
CA TRP A 168 10.45 -2.69 11.80
C TRP A 168 9.81 -3.32 13.03
N ALA A 169 8.77 -2.68 13.52
CA ALA A 169 7.88 -3.18 14.55
C ALA A 169 6.46 -3.03 14.02
N ILE A 170 5.90 -4.10 13.51
CA ILE A 170 4.60 -4.12 12.85
C ILE A 170 3.57 -4.69 13.83
N VAL A 171 2.51 -3.91 14.10
CA VAL A 171 1.33 -4.40 14.81
C VAL A 171 0.33 -4.94 13.81
N SER A 172 -0.28 -6.04 14.18
CA SER A 172 -1.25 -6.76 13.38
C SER A 172 -2.48 -7.13 14.21
N ASP A 173 -3.61 -7.21 13.55
CA ASP A 173 -4.84 -7.78 14.12
C ASP A 173 -4.87 -9.31 14.04
N ASP A 174 -4.15 -9.89 13.08
CA ASP A 174 -3.99 -11.33 12.89
C ASP A 174 -2.62 -11.82 13.39
N PRO A 175 -2.47 -13.13 13.65
CA PRO A 175 -1.18 -13.73 13.96
C PRO A 175 -0.09 -13.34 12.98
N THR A 176 1.11 -13.05 13.51
CA THR A 176 2.25 -12.57 12.71
C THR A 176 3.27 -13.68 12.47
N ASP A 177 3.88 -13.62 11.29
CA ASP A 177 4.96 -14.48 10.82
C ASP A 177 5.92 -13.69 9.92
N LEU A 178 6.80 -14.36 9.17
CA LEU A 178 7.71 -13.72 8.24
C LEU A 178 6.99 -13.00 7.09
N HIS A 179 5.87 -13.54 6.61
CA HIS A 179 5.07 -12.91 5.55
C HIS A 179 4.46 -11.56 5.98
N THR A 180 4.33 -11.32 7.28
CA THR A 180 3.88 -10.02 7.80
C THR A 180 4.78 -8.87 7.35
N PHE A 181 6.09 -9.12 7.19
CA PHE A 181 7.02 -8.10 6.70
C PHE A 181 6.85 -7.85 5.20
N ASP A 182 6.56 -8.89 4.42
CA ASP A 182 6.28 -8.77 2.98
C ASP A 182 4.97 -8.02 2.75
N GLU A 183 3.90 -8.41 3.46
CA GLU A 183 2.62 -7.72 3.41
C GLU A 183 2.76 -6.23 3.77
N TYR A 184 3.52 -5.92 4.83
CA TYR A 184 3.79 -4.54 5.18
C TYR A 184 4.62 -3.82 4.10
N GLY A 185 5.51 -4.54 3.42
CA GLY A 185 6.32 -4.05 2.31
C GLY A 185 5.49 -3.47 1.16
N PHE A 186 4.29 -3.99 0.92
CA PHE A 186 3.36 -3.46 -0.09
C PHE A 186 2.95 -2.00 0.16
N ARG A 187 3.12 -1.49 1.38
CA ARG A 187 2.90 -0.07 1.67
C ARG A 187 3.76 0.85 0.78
N PHE A 188 4.97 0.42 0.42
CA PHE A 188 5.86 1.25 -0.38
C PHE A 188 5.35 1.50 -1.81
N ASP A 189 4.39 0.73 -2.30
CA ASP A 189 3.77 0.95 -3.59
C ASP A 189 3.03 2.30 -3.67
N VAL A 190 2.58 2.86 -2.53
CA VAL A 190 1.95 4.20 -2.51
C VAL A 190 2.99 5.31 -2.70
N GLU A 191 4.22 5.12 -2.23
CA GLU A 191 5.31 6.07 -2.45
C GLU A 191 5.65 6.16 -3.95
N GLU A 192 5.70 5.01 -4.64
CA GLU A 192 5.88 4.96 -6.10
C GLU A 192 4.72 5.65 -6.85
N ASN A 193 3.48 5.51 -6.37
CA ASN A 193 2.35 6.21 -6.96
C ASN A 193 2.45 7.74 -6.75
N PHE A 194 2.93 8.20 -5.60
CA PHE A 194 3.20 9.63 -5.40
C PHE A 194 4.31 10.13 -6.33
N LEU A 195 5.35 9.34 -6.60
CA LEU A 195 6.39 9.68 -7.57
C LEU A 195 5.85 9.74 -9.00
N ASP A 196 4.98 8.81 -9.39
CA ASP A 196 4.32 8.81 -10.71
C ASP A 196 3.46 10.09 -10.88
N ASP A 197 2.74 10.51 -9.84
CA ASP A 197 1.98 11.77 -9.88
C ASP A 197 2.89 13.00 -9.97
N LYS A 198 3.94 13.07 -9.15
CA LYS A 198 4.77 14.27 -8.98
C LYS A 198 5.68 14.52 -10.17
N SER A 199 6.56 13.57 -10.51
CA SER A 199 7.68 13.80 -11.44
C SER A 199 7.87 12.71 -12.49
N ASN A 200 7.55 11.46 -12.21
CA ASN A 200 7.88 10.34 -13.10
C ASN A 200 6.78 10.02 -14.15
N GLY A 201 5.64 10.71 -14.10
CA GLY A 201 4.50 10.47 -15.00
C GLY A 201 3.73 11.75 -15.30
N PHE A 202 2.89 12.20 -14.36
CA PHE A 202 1.92 13.26 -14.62
C PHE A 202 2.42 14.69 -14.35
N GLN A 203 3.65 14.86 -13.89
CA GLN A 203 4.29 16.17 -13.69
C GLN A 203 3.48 17.14 -12.80
N LEU A 204 2.83 16.63 -11.73
CA LEU A 204 1.98 17.41 -10.86
C LEU A 204 2.70 18.62 -10.26
N GLU A 205 3.99 18.48 -9.95
CA GLU A 205 4.82 19.55 -9.40
C GLU A 205 4.98 20.75 -10.34
N SER A 206 4.84 20.55 -11.65
CA SER A 206 4.88 21.63 -12.65
C SER A 206 3.51 22.29 -12.93
N SER A 207 2.42 21.79 -12.33
CA SER A 207 1.04 22.21 -12.63
C SER A 207 0.70 23.64 -12.19
N GLN A 208 1.50 24.26 -11.31
CA GLN A 208 1.29 25.62 -10.76
C GLN A 208 -0.07 25.82 -10.04
N ILE A 209 -0.77 24.76 -9.67
CA ILE A 209 -2.04 24.86 -8.95
C ILE A 209 -1.79 25.32 -7.52
N ARG A 210 -2.49 26.38 -7.08
CA ARG A 210 -2.22 27.07 -5.83
C ARG A 210 -3.32 26.96 -4.77
N ASN A 211 -4.30 26.08 -4.95
CA ASN A 211 -5.35 25.86 -3.94
C ASN A 211 -5.71 24.38 -3.81
N ALA A 212 -6.04 23.96 -2.59
CA ALA A 212 -6.32 22.57 -2.24
C ALA A 212 -7.50 21.98 -3.03
N ARG A 213 -8.54 22.77 -3.29
CA ARG A 213 -9.74 22.30 -4.00
C ARG A 213 -9.43 21.92 -5.45
N SER A 214 -8.68 22.77 -6.17
CA SER A 214 -8.28 22.48 -7.55
C SER A 214 -7.30 21.32 -7.61
N LEU A 215 -6.37 21.24 -6.64
CA LEU A 215 -5.43 20.13 -6.52
C LEU A 215 -6.17 18.80 -6.25
N SER A 216 -7.20 18.82 -5.39
CA SER A 216 -8.04 17.65 -5.13
C SER A 216 -8.82 17.19 -6.39
N ARG A 217 -9.28 18.15 -7.22
CA ARG A 217 -9.96 17.85 -8.50
C ARG A 217 -8.98 17.27 -9.53
N LEU A 218 -7.78 17.82 -9.63
CA LEU A 218 -6.73 17.24 -10.46
C LEU A 218 -6.38 15.83 -9.99
N GLY A 219 -6.30 15.60 -8.68
CA GLY A 219 -6.14 14.27 -8.09
C GLY A 219 -7.18 13.25 -8.59
N LEU A 220 -8.43 13.68 -8.84
CA LEU A 220 -9.45 12.81 -9.43
C LEU A 220 -9.10 12.42 -10.87
N VAL A 221 -8.63 13.37 -11.67
CA VAL A 221 -8.20 13.10 -13.06
C VAL A 221 -7.02 12.12 -13.05
N LEU A 222 -6.00 12.39 -12.22
CA LEU A 222 -4.82 11.53 -12.10
C LEU A 222 -5.18 10.12 -11.64
N ALA A 223 -6.01 10.00 -10.60
CA ALA A 223 -6.47 8.70 -10.11
C ALA A 223 -7.24 7.90 -11.17
N THR A 224 -8.05 8.58 -11.99
CA THR A 224 -8.79 7.94 -13.09
C THR A 224 -7.85 7.51 -14.21
N ALA A 225 -6.89 8.36 -14.58
CA ALA A 225 -5.86 8.04 -15.58
C ALA A 225 -4.99 6.86 -15.12
N THR A 226 -4.51 6.88 -13.87
CA THR A 226 -3.74 5.79 -13.28
C THR A 226 -4.51 4.47 -13.32
N LEU A 227 -5.79 4.49 -12.94
CA LEU A 227 -6.65 3.30 -12.98
C LEU A 227 -6.83 2.80 -14.42
N TYR A 228 -7.08 3.69 -15.38
CA TYR A 228 -7.25 3.31 -16.79
C TYR A 228 -5.98 2.72 -17.38
N LEU A 229 -4.84 3.40 -17.21
CA LEU A 229 -3.56 2.92 -17.68
C LEU A 229 -3.19 1.55 -17.08
N THR A 230 -3.46 1.37 -15.78
CA THR A 230 -3.22 0.09 -15.12
C THR A 230 -4.17 -0.98 -15.62
N SER A 231 -5.45 -0.66 -15.90
CA SER A 231 -6.41 -1.60 -16.48
C SER A 231 -5.97 -2.04 -17.89
N VAL A 232 -5.55 -1.11 -18.74
CA VAL A 232 -5.00 -1.44 -20.06
C VAL A 232 -3.76 -2.31 -19.93
N GLY A 233 -2.83 -1.95 -19.04
CA GLY A 233 -1.63 -2.75 -18.79
C GLY A 233 -1.95 -4.16 -18.28
N THR A 234 -2.96 -4.30 -17.44
CA THR A 234 -3.47 -5.60 -16.97
C THR A 234 -3.98 -6.43 -18.15
N ALA A 235 -4.84 -5.87 -18.99
CA ALA A 235 -5.36 -6.57 -20.16
C ALA A 235 -4.24 -7.01 -21.14
N VAL A 236 -3.26 -6.14 -21.39
CA VAL A 236 -2.10 -6.45 -22.24
C VAL A 236 -1.29 -7.62 -21.68
N VAL A 237 -1.12 -7.70 -20.36
CA VAL A 237 -0.39 -8.81 -19.73
C VAL A 237 -1.23 -10.10 -19.74
N GLU A 238 -2.51 -10.01 -19.35
CA GLU A 238 -3.41 -11.19 -19.31
C GLU A 238 -3.67 -11.78 -20.70
N PHE A 239 -3.62 -10.97 -21.76
CA PHE A 239 -3.77 -11.42 -23.15
C PHE A 239 -2.44 -11.84 -23.83
N ASP A 240 -1.34 -11.93 -23.04
CA ASP A 240 0.01 -12.30 -23.52
C ASP A 240 0.58 -11.36 -24.60
N LEU A 241 0.12 -10.10 -24.64
CA LEU A 241 0.57 -9.09 -25.60
C LEU A 241 1.74 -8.23 -25.08
N ARG A 242 2.19 -8.47 -23.85
CA ARG A 242 3.22 -7.67 -23.17
C ARG A 242 4.46 -7.44 -24.04
N ARG A 243 4.94 -8.47 -24.75
CA ARG A 243 6.20 -8.40 -25.52
C ARG A 243 6.18 -7.38 -26.66
N ILE A 244 5.01 -6.93 -27.09
CA ILE A 244 4.86 -5.87 -28.10
C ILE A 244 5.40 -4.54 -27.54
N VAL A 245 5.20 -4.26 -26.26
CA VAL A 245 5.56 -2.98 -25.64
C VAL A 245 6.61 -3.06 -24.54
N ASP A 246 6.91 -4.27 -24.07
CA ASP A 246 7.97 -4.59 -23.11
C ASP A 246 8.69 -5.86 -23.58
N THR A 247 9.70 -5.69 -24.43
CA THR A 247 10.40 -6.78 -25.13
C THR A 247 11.33 -7.62 -24.25
N HIS A 248 11.55 -7.18 -22.99
CA HIS A 248 12.46 -7.88 -22.10
C HIS A 248 11.97 -9.30 -21.80
N TRP A 249 12.90 -10.24 -21.55
CA TRP A 249 12.60 -11.65 -21.27
C TRP A 249 11.69 -11.85 -20.04
N HIS A 250 11.74 -10.95 -19.04
CA HIS A 250 10.78 -10.86 -17.95
C HIS A 250 10.20 -9.44 -17.92
N ARG A 251 9.12 -9.24 -17.17
CA ARG A 251 8.48 -7.93 -17.08
C ARG A 251 9.43 -6.91 -16.46
N GLY A 252 9.79 -5.88 -17.22
CA GLY A 252 10.67 -4.79 -16.80
C GLY A 252 9.89 -3.50 -16.46
N LEU A 253 8.61 -3.42 -16.85
CA LEU A 253 7.79 -2.23 -16.68
C LEU A 253 6.64 -2.49 -15.70
N SER A 254 6.19 -1.42 -15.00
CA SER A 254 4.95 -1.47 -14.24
C SER A 254 3.73 -1.59 -15.18
N TYR A 255 2.61 -2.11 -14.65
CA TYR A 255 1.35 -2.19 -15.40
C TYR A 255 0.90 -0.82 -15.93
N LEU A 256 1.09 0.26 -15.17
CA LEU A 256 0.85 1.62 -15.62
C LEU A 256 1.68 1.97 -16.86
N LYS A 257 2.99 1.68 -16.86
CA LYS A 257 3.88 1.95 -18.00
C LYS A 257 3.58 1.05 -19.21
N ILE A 258 3.21 -0.20 -18.99
CA ILE A 258 2.76 -1.12 -20.06
C ILE A 258 1.51 -0.55 -20.71
N GLY A 259 0.50 -0.14 -19.92
CA GLY A 259 -0.72 0.45 -20.46
C GLY A 259 -0.47 1.75 -21.19
N TRP A 260 0.42 2.63 -20.69
CA TRP A 260 0.82 3.84 -21.38
C TRP A 260 1.41 3.53 -22.76
N ARG A 261 2.39 2.62 -22.83
CA ARG A 261 3.02 2.22 -24.08
C ARG A 261 2.06 1.53 -25.04
N TRP A 262 1.13 0.72 -24.51
CA TRP A 262 0.08 0.10 -25.32
C TRP A 262 -0.82 1.13 -25.97
N ILE A 263 -1.27 2.15 -25.24
CA ILE A 263 -2.08 3.23 -25.84
C ILE A 263 -1.31 3.93 -26.96
N GLN A 264 -0.02 4.23 -26.76
CA GLN A 264 0.80 4.83 -27.81
C GLN A 264 0.91 3.90 -29.04
N HIS A 265 1.13 2.61 -28.82
CA HIS A 265 1.16 1.60 -29.89
C HIS A 265 -0.19 1.53 -30.61
N ALA A 266 -1.28 1.39 -29.89
CA ALA A 266 -2.61 1.24 -30.45
C ALA A 266 -3.03 2.47 -31.29
N LEU A 267 -2.73 3.68 -30.85
CA LEU A 267 -2.99 4.90 -31.61
C LEU A 267 -2.16 4.96 -32.91
N SER A 268 -0.95 4.39 -32.92
CA SER A 268 -0.07 4.40 -34.09
C SER A 268 -0.38 3.28 -35.10
N HIS A 269 -0.94 2.17 -34.64
CA HIS A 269 -1.16 0.95 -35.44
C HIS A 269 -2.64 0.58 -35.59
N PHE A 270 -3.54 1.46 -35.13
CA PHE A 270 -5.00 1.22 -35.14
C PHE A 270 -5.42 -0.08 -34.42
N ASP A 271 -4.72 -0.38 -33.32
CA ASP A 271 -5.00 -1.54 -32.47
C ASP A 271 -6.10 -1.22 -31.44
N TRP A 272 -6.54 -2.24 -30.68
CA TRP A 272 -7.62 -2.08 -29.72
C TRP A 272 -7.25 -1.18 -28.54
N LEU A 273 -8.24 -0.47 -28.00
CA LEU A 273 -8.20 0.20 -26.71
C LEU A 273 -9.24 -0.42 -25.80
N LEU A 274 -8.90 -0.63 -24.53
CA LEU A 274 -9.82 -1.18 -23.55
C LEU A 274 -10.98 -0.20 -23.31
N PRO A 275 -12.24 -0.60 -23.54
CA PRO A 275 -13.39 0.31 -23.43
C PRO A 275 -13.91 0.48 -21.99
N PHE A 276 -13.34 -0.20 -21.00
CA PHE A 276 -13.77 -0.21 -19.60
C PHE A 276 -12.58 -0.28 -18.64
N PHE A 277 -12.85 -0.05 -17.35
CA PHE A 277 -11.85 -0.22 -16.28
C PHE A 277 -11.93 -1.66 -15.76
N TRP A 278 -10.78 -2.32 -15.68
CA TRP A 278 -10.69 -3.69 -15.23
C TRP A 278 -9.35 -3.99 -14.55
N LEU A 279 -9.42 -4.65 -13.40
CA LEU A 279 -8.26 -5.14 -12.67
C LEU A 279 -8.47 -6.64 -12.43
N ALA A 280 -7.62 -7.47 -12.98
CA ALA A 280 -7.69 -8.91 -12.77
C ALA A 280 -7.47 -9.24 -11.28
N PRO A 281 -8.31 -10.09 -10.68
CA PRO A 281 -8.09 -10.56 -9.32
C PRO A 281 -6.86 -11.47 -9.23
N GLY A 282 -6.43 -11.76 -7.99
CA GLY A 282 -5.31 -12.65 -7.71
C GLY A 282 -3.93 -12.02 -7.86
N ASP A 283 -2.92 -12.87 -7.68
CA ASP A 283 -1.51 -12.48 -7.66
C ASP A 283 -1.02 -11.97 -9.02
N ASP A 284 0.12 -11.28 -9.00
CA ASP A 284 0.79 -10.84 -10.23
C ASP A 284 1.36 -12.06 -10.98
N PRO A 285 0.86 -12.40 -12.18
CA PRO A 285 1.36 -13.55 -12.95
C PRO A 285 2.80 -13.35 -13.45
N PHE A 286 3.27 -12.10 -13.52
CA PHE A 286 4.61 -11.74 -13.95
C PHE A 286 5.24 -10.72 -12.99
N PRO A 287 5.57 -11.10 -11.74
CA PRO A 287 6.15 -10.18 -10.79
C PRO A 287 7.47 -9.60 -11.29
N VAL A 288 7.76 -8.34 -10.95
CA VAL A 288 9.04 -7.70 -11.28
C VAL A 288 10.12 -8.18 -10.33
N PHE A 289 11.21 -8.71 -10.88
CA PHE A 289 12.39 -9.08 -10.12
C PHE A 289 13.58 -8.24 -10.56
N ALA A 290 14.36 -7.71 -9.63
CA ALA A 290 15.58 -6.97 -9.95
C ALA A 290 16.66 -7.86 -10.57
N SER A 291 16.61 -9.18 -10.31
CA SER A 291 17.50 -10.18 -10.94
C SER A 291 16.89 -11.58 -10.85
N LYS A 292 17.33 -12.52 -11.73
CA LYS A 292 16.98 -13.95 -11.63
C LYS A 292 17.29 -14.55 -10.26
N ARG A 293 18.40 -14.13 -9.65
CA ARG A 293 18.81 -14.60 -8.31
C ARG A 293 17.81 -14.16 -7.23
N GLN A 294 17.27 -12.96 -7.33
CA GLN A 294 16.27 -12.45 -6.40
C GLN A 294 14.94 -13.22 -6.54
N ALA A 295 14.56 -13.57 -7.76
CA ALA A 295 13.35 -14.37 -8.02
C ALA A 295 13.42 -15.79 -7.44
N SER A 296 14.63 -16.36 -7.34
CA SER A 296 14.86 -17.73 -6.85
C SER A 296 15.19 -17.82 -5.36
N THR A 297 15.34 -16.71 -4.64
CA THR A 297 15.75 -16.71 -3.22
C THR A 297 14.52 -16.47 -2.33
N PRO A 298 14.02 -17.50 -1.60
CA PRO A 298 12.92 -17.32 -0.66
C PRO A 298 13.34 -16.36 0.47
N ILE A 299 12.43 -15.48 0.88
CA ILE A 299 12.63 -14.50 1.96
C ILE A 299 13.02 -15.15 3.29
N ALA A 300 12.57 -16.38 3.52
CA ALA A 300 12.92 -17.18 4.70
C ALA A 300 14.45 -17.36 4.91
N LEU A 301 15.27 -17.21 3.88
CA LEU A 301 16.74 -17.28 4.01
C LEU A 301 17.37 -16.01 4.61
N PHE A 302 16.64 -14.93 4.75
CA PHE A 302 17.14 -13.70 5.36
C PHE A 302 16.96 -13.63 6.88
N PHE A 303 16.21 -14.57 7.48
CA PHE A 303 15.92 -14.59 8.91
C PHE A 303 16.20 -15.97 9.51
N GLN A 304 17.03 -16.03 10.56
CA GLN A 304 17.05 -17.17 11.46
C GLN A 304 15.86 -17.05 12.43
N LEU A 305 14.96 -18.01 12.38
CA LEU A 305 13.75 -18.04 13.21
C LEU A 305 14.14 -18.20 14.70
N ARG A 306 13.77 -17.25 15.51
CA ARG A 306 13.57 -17.42 16.95
C ARG A 306 12.08 -17.24 17.21
N MET A 307 11.37 -18.34 17.32
CA MET A 307 9.98 -18.32 17.80
C MET A 307 10.00 -18.38 19.33
N ASP A 308 9.79 -17.25 19.96
CA ASP A 308 9.37 -17.22 21.35
C ASP A 308 7.82 -17.19 21.34
N ILE A 309 7.20 -18.36 21.32
CA ILE A 309 5.77 -18.55 21.57
C ILE A 309 5.57 -18.41 23.08
N TYR A 310 4.85 -17.38 23.49
CA TYR A 310 4.44 -17.20 24.90
C TYR A 310 2.92 -17.10 24.99
#